data_44767dd86a246f7766f164777b6be02b
#
_entry.id   44767dd86a246f7766f164777b6be02b
#
_cell.length_a   1.000
_cell.length_b   1.000
_cell.length_c   1.000
_cell.angle_alpha   90.00
_cell.angle_beta   90.00
_cell.angle_gamma   90.00
#
_symmetry.space_group_name_H-M   'P 1'
#
loop_
_entity.id
_entity.type
_entity.pdbx_description
1 polymer ?
#
loop_
_entity_poly.entity_id
_entity_poly.type
_entity_poly.pdbx_seq_one_letter_code
_entity_poly.pdbx_strand_id
1 'polypeptide(L)'
;MQQTDVAIVGAGVAGLCAALQLQEENLQVQVFEASDAVGGRIKTDKVDGFLLDRGFQVFLTAYPEAQRWLNYEALGLKHFDAGAISYYDEKMYSVYDPYRHPWQALRTALVPFAGLKDAFALRALHQHAHAKSIAKLLAETEMSSDAWLRKWNFRKSLVYALIKPFFTGVFLDHELATSSRMFTFLLKMFSEGYASLPEQGMQAIPEQLASRLQPQELHLNTAVTKIEKNKLTLSNGERIQARAIIVATDGTTAARLLNLPQIAPQRHNGTRCLYFSAEKPPIEQPLLVLNGSGNGIVNSLCVPSLVNPNYGTEERDLISVTTVVPTDHLNDEQLLVEVKKELRHWFKKEVRFWDHLRTYTIPDALPFCPTINPLQKEQIKPVLPSIYLAGDYTNYPSMNGAMESGRLVATTIAWDLALKRDK
;
A
#
# COMPACT_ATOMS: atom_id res chain seq x y z
N MET A 1 22.65 -14.95 -27.31
CA MET A 1 21.76 -13.88 -26.81
C MET A 1 20.36 -14.43 -26.84
N GLN A 2 19.73 -14.56 -25.71
CA GLN A 2 18.38 -15.07 -25.57
C GLN A 2 17.37 -14.03 -26.09
N GLN A 3 16.25 -14.48 -26.70
CA GLN A 3 15.21 -13.59 -27.26
C GLN A 3 13.88 -13.85 -26.56
N THR A 4 13.07 -12.79 -26.39
CA THR A 4 11.70 -12.87 -25.90
C THR A 4 10.85 -11.78 -26.57
N ASP A 5 9.53 -11.90 -26.55
CA ASP A 5 8.67 -10.83 -27.03
C ASP A 5 8.73 -9.62 -26.08
N VAL A 6 8.56 -9.86 -24.77
CA VAL A 6 8.60 -8.79 -23.77
C VAL A 6 9.48 -9.19 -22.59
N ALA A 7 10.40 -8.32 -22.23
CA ALA A 7 11.19 -8.43 -20.99
C ALA A 7 10.65 -7.45 -19.94
N ILE A 8 10.46 -7.93 -18.71
CA ILE A 8 9.92 -7.16 -17.60
C ILE A 8 10.99 -7.05 -16.51
N VAL A 9 11.28 -5.84 -16.06
CA VAL A 9 12.26 -5.54 -15.03
C VAL A 9 11.55 -5.22 -13.73
N GLY A 10 11.64 -6.13 -12.77
CA GLY A 10 10.96 -6.07 -11.47
C GLY A 10 9.74 -6.98 -11.37
N ALA A 11 9.72 -7.83 -10.32
CA ALA A 11 8.62 -8.75 -9.99
C ALA A 11 7.75 -8.22 -8.82
N GLY A 12 7.54 -6.91 -8.76
CA GLY A 12 6.46 -6.32 -7.96
C GLY A 12 5.09 -6.60 -8.60
N VAL A 13 3.99 -6.27 -7.92
CA VAL A 13 2.62 -6.54 -8.43
C VAL A 13 2.35 -5.91 -9.81
N ALA A 14 2.99 -4.79 -10.13
CA ALA A 14 2.88 -4.19 -11.47
C ALA A 14 3.51 -5.07 -12.54
N GLY A 15 4.74 -5.54 -12.33
CA GLY A 15 5.45 -6.43 -13.25
C GLY A 15 4.77 -7.79 -13.40
N LEU A 16 4.29 -8.36 -12.28
CA LEU A 16 3.56 -9.64 -12.29
C LEU A 16 2.23 -9.53 -13.05
N CYS A 17 1.43 -8.48 -12.81
CA CYS A 17 0.18 -8.27 -13.56
C CYS A 17 0.45 -7.99 -15.06
N ALA A 18 1.55 -7.30 -15.37
CA ALA A 18 1.96 -7.11 -16.77
C ALA A 18 2.32 -8.45 -17.42
N ALA A 19 3.07 -9.31 -16.75
CA ALA A 19 3.43 -10.65 -17.24
C ALA A 19 2.20 -11.50 -17.53
N LEU A 20 1.27 -11.56 -16.58
CA LEU A 20 0.03 -12.33 -16.70
C LEU A 20 -0.84 -11.80 -17.85
N GLN A 21 -0.95 -10.48 -18.00
CA GLN A 21 -1.72 -9.89 -19.13
C GLN A 21 -1.09 -10.22 -20.47
N LEU A 22 0.26 -10.22 -20.59
CA LEU A 22 0.94 -10.58 -21.84
C LEU A 22 0.81 -12.06 -22.16
N GLN A 23 0.76 -12.94 -21.15
CA GLN A 23 0.45 -14.36 -21.35
C GLN A 23 -0.97 -14.56 -21.91
N GLU A 24 -1.98 -13.82 -21.41
CA GLU A 24 -3.34 -13.83 -21.95
C GLU A 24 -3.38 -13.41 -23.43
N GLU A 25 -2.41 -12.59 -23.89
CA GLU A 25 -2.23 -12.15 -25.28
C GLU A 25 -1.29 -13.07 -26.09
N ASN A 26 -0.92 -14.24 -25.53
CA ASN A 26 -0.03 -15.24 -26.17
C ASN A 26 1.37 -14.70 -26.54
N LEU A 27 1.92 -13.79 -25.76
CA LEU A 27 3.27 -13.27 -25.91
C LEU A 27 4.25 -13.97 -24.94
N GLN A 28 5.45 -14.24 -25.44
CA GLN A 28 6.52 -14.78 -24.60
C GLN A 28 7.08 -13.69 -23.69
N VAL A 29 7.10 -13.97 -22.38
CA VAL A 29 7.57 -13.02 -21.37
C VAL A 29 8.74 -13.57 -20.58
N GLN A 30 9.60 -12.68 -20.09
CA GLN A 30 10.61 -12.97 -19.10
C GLN A 30 10.64 -11.86 -18.07
N VAL A 31 10.52 -12.21 -16.78
CA VAL A 31 10.53 -11.30 -15.65
C VAL A 31 11.86 -11.46 -14.90
N PHE A 32 12.55 -10.35 -14.70
CA PHE A 32 13.84 -10.31 -14.00
C PHE A 32 13.69 -9.52 -12.70
N GLU A 33 13.97 -10.20 -11.56
CA GLU A 33 13.88 -9.63 -10.22
C GLU A 33 15.27 -9.69 -9.55
N ALA A 34 15.68 -8.58 -8.98
CA ALA A 34 16.98 -8.45 -8.34
C ALA A 34 17.06 -9.17 -6.99
N SER A 35 15.94 -9.27 -6.29
CA SER A 35 15.86 -9.93 -4.97
C SER A 35 15.58 -11.44 -5.09
N ASP A 36 15.67 -12.11 -3.95
CA ASP A 36 15.42 -13.55 -3.77
C ASP A 36 13.95 -13.94 -3.78
N ALA A 37 13.05 -12.95 -3.77
CA ALA A 37 11.60 -13.17 -3.74
C ALA A 37 10.83 -12.09 -4.52
N VAL A 38 9.65 -12.44 -5.02
CA VAL A 38 8.72 -11.52 -5.66
C VAL A 38 8.08 -10.55 -4.65
N GLY A 39 7.42 -9.50 -5.14
CA GLY A 39 6.58 -8.62 -4.33
C GLY A 39 7.07 -7.18 -4.23
N GLY A 40 8.35 -6.93 -4.43
CA GLY A 40 8.93 -5.59 -4.29
C GLY A 40 8.75 -5.05 -2.87
N ARG A 41 7.88 -4.05 -2.67
CA ARG A 41 7.55 -3.48 -1.34
C ARG A 41 6.58 -4.34 -0.52
N ILE A 42 5.92 -5.32 -1.14
CA ILE A 42 4.99 -6.23 -0.45
C ILE A 42 5.78 -7.47 -0.04
N LYS A 43 6.28 -7.47 1.18
CA LYS A 43 7.06 -8.58 1.75
C LYS A 43 6.67 -8.85 3.19
N THR A 44 6.76 -10.14 3.58
CA THR A 44 6.54 -10.62 4.94
C THR A 44 7.73 -11.44 5.39
N ASP A 45 8.32 -11.11 6.52
CA ASP A 45 9.39 -11.89 7.14
C ASP A 45 8.81 -12.80 8.23
N LYS A 46 9.37 -14.01 8.39
CA LYS A 46 9.09 -14.88 9.53
C LYS A 46 10.17 -14.68 10.57
N VAL A 47 9.80 -14.22 11.76
CA VAL A 47 10.72 -13.91 12.88
C VAL A 47 10.17 -14.51 14.15
N ASP A 48 10.88 -15.45 14.76
CA ASP A 48 10.52 -16.10 16.02
C ASP A 48 9.07 -16.64 16.05
N GLY A 49 8.60 -17.16 14.93
CA GLY A 49 7.23 -17.68 14.76
C GLY A 49 6.18 -16.66 14.34
N PHE A 50 6.51 -15.37 14.38
CA PHE A 50 5.62 -14.28 13.94
C PHE A 50 5.73 -14.00 12.45
N LEU A 51 4.61 -13.52 11.83
CA LEU A 51 4.63 -12.92 10.50
C LEU A 51 4.77 -11.41 10.61
N LEU A 52 5.86 -10.86 10.12
CA LEU A 52 6.14 -9.43 10.13
C LEU A 52 6.12 -8.87 8.71
N ASP A 53 5.06 -8.17 8.34
CA ASP A 53 5.06 -7.43 7.07
C ASP A 53 6.09 -6.30 7.13
N ARG A 54 6.80 -6.04 6.03
CA ARG A 54 7.78 -4.95 5.97
C ARG A 54 7.07 -3.60 5.93
N GLY A 55 6.73 -3.10 7.13
CA GLY A 55 5.82 -2.00 7.39
C GLY A 55 4.37 -2.47 7.51
N PHE A 56 3.56 -1.75 8.31
CA PHE A 56 2.15 -2.08 8.44
C PHE A 56 1.42 -1.87 7.11
N GLN A 57 0.88 -2.94 6.57
CA GLN A 57 0.16 -2.97 5.31
C GLN A 57 -1.21 -3.61 5.51
N VAL A 58 -2.18 -3.18 4.72
CA VAL A 58 -3.50 -3.82 4.62
C VAL A 58 -3.90 -4.00 3.18
N PHE A 59 -4.66 -5.04 2.92
CA PHE A 59 -5.25 -5.32 1.63
C PHE A 59 -6.71 -4.88 1.61
N LEU A 60 -7.11 -4.07 0.61
CA LEU A 60 -8.50 -3.64 0.44
C LEU A 60 -9.22 -4.56 -0.56
N THR A 61 -10.23 -5.30 -0.09
CA THR A 61 -10.92 -6.31 -0.90
C THR A 61 -11.76 -5.72 -2.03
N ALA A 62 -12.08 -4.41 -1.98
CA ALA A 62 -12.79 -3.70 -3.05
C ALA A 62 -11.90 -3.26 -4.21
N TYR A 63 -10.60 -3.47 -4.17
CA TYR A 63 -9.71 -3.13 -5.27
C TYR A 63 -10.08 -3.88 -6.55
N PRO A 64 -10.51 -3.19 -7.65
CA PRO A 64 -10.97 -3.85 -8.87
C PRO A 64 -9.91 -4.74 -9.54
N GLU A 65 -8.67 -4.26 -9.56
CA GLU A 65 -7.58 -5.05 -10.15
C GLU A 65 -7.26 -6.29 -9.32
N ALA A 66 -7.35 -6.19 -7.99
CA ALA A 66 -7.18 -7.33 -7.12
C ALA A 66 -8.28 -8.37 -7.32
N GLN A 67 -9.54 -7.94 -7.47
CA GLN A 67 -10.66 -8.84 -7.80
C GLN A 67 -10.48 -9.54 -9.15
N ARG A 68 -9.81 -8.90 -10.09
CA ARG A 68 -9.48 -9.48 -11.40
C ARG A 68 -8.41 -10.57 -11.31
N TRP A 69 -7.38 -10.34 -10.51
CA TRP A 69 -6.15 -11.12 -10.55
C TRP A 69 -6.03 -12.19 -9.46
N LEU A 70 -6.67 -11.98 -8.30
CA LEU A 70 -6.45 -12.75 -7.10
C LEU A 70 -7.62 -13.67 -6.75
N ASN A 71 -7.30 -14.85 -6.25
CA ASN A 71 -8.24 -15.75 -5.60
C ASN A 71 -8.25 -15.45 -4.09
N TYR A 72 -9.28 -14.77 -3.62
CA TYR A 72 -9.43 -14.36 -2.22
C TYR A 72 -9.62 -15.53 -1.25
N GLU A 73 -10.28 -16.59 -1.69
CA GLU A 73 -10.46 -17.81 -0.89
C GLU A 73 -9.10 -18.47 -0.62
N ALA A 74 -8.27 -18.62 -1.65
CA ALA A 74 -6.94 -19.18 -1.51
C ALA A 74 -5.98 -18.31 -0.67
N LEU A 75 -6.21 -16.98 -0.59
CA LEU A 75 -5.47 -16.09 0.29
C LEU A 75 -5.90 -16.18 1.75
N GLY A 76 -7.05 -16.77 2.05
CA GLY A 76 -7.57 -16.92 3.42
C GLY A 76 -7.74 -15.59 4.15
N LEU A 77 -8.28 -14.56 3.46
CA LEU A 77 -8.35 -13.20 3.97
C LEU A 77 -9.09 -13.09 5.30
N LYS A 78 -8.46 -12.46 6.29
CA LYS A 78 -9.04 -12.11 7.58
C LYS A 78 -9.23 -10.60 7.65
N HIS A 79 -10.33 -10.13 8.24
CA HIS A 79 -10.75 -8.72 8.15
C HIS A 79 -10.60 -7.99 9.47
N PHE A 80 -10.16 -6.74 9.37
CA PHE A 80 -10.34 -5.78 10.45
C PHE A 80 -11.82 -5.47 10.64
N ASP A 81 -12.24 -5.16 11.85
CA ASP A 81 -13.54 -4.56 12.09
C ASP A 81 -13.63 -3.17 11.44
N ALA A 82 -14.83 -2.81 11.00
CA ALA A 82 -15.08 -1.50 10.39
C ALA A 82 -15.19 -0.41 11.46
N GLY A 83 -14.06 0.16 11.82
CA GLY A 83 -13.93 1.18 12.84
C GLY A 83 -12.49 1.50 13.18
N ALA A 84 -12.30 2.28 14.23
CA ALA A 84 -11.00 2.60 14.80
C ALA A 84 -11.15 2.92 16.29
N ILE A 85 -10.04 2.85 17.01
CA ILE A 85 -9.92 3.39 18.37
C ILE A 85 -9.12 4.68 18.28
N SER A 86 -9.63 5.78 18.83
CA SER A 86 -8.88 7.03 18.92
C SER A 86 -8.38 7.23 20.35
N TYR A 87 -7.07 7.40 20.51
CA TYR A 87 -6.49 7.90 21.74
C TYR A 87 -6.59 9.44 21.74
N TYR A 88 -7.53 9.95 22.49
CA TYR A 88 -7.84 11.37 22.57
C TYR A 88 -8.08 11.80 24.03
N ASP A 89 -7.49 12.91 24.45
CA ASP A 89 -7.62 13.43 25.81
C ASP A 89 -7.36 12.35 26.90
N GLU A 90 -6.22 11.64 26.73
CA GLU A 90 -5.73 10.56 27.60
C GLU A 90 -6.67 9.34 27.75
N LYS A 91 -7.63 9.17 26.85
CA LYS A 91 -8.62 8.08 26.85
C LYS A 91 -8.73 7.41 25.48
N MET A 92 -9.14 6.15 25.50
CA MET A 92 -9.46 5.37 24.30
C MET A 92 -10.94 5.47 23.98
N TYR A 93 -11.26 5.84 22.75
CA TYR A 93 -12.63 5.94 22.27
C TYR A 93 -12.80 5.08 21.01
N SER A 94 -13.66 4.06 21.08
CA SER A 94 -14.00 3.24 19.93
C SER A 94 -15.01 3.95 19.04
N VAL A 95 -14.71 4.04 17.76
CA VAL A 95 -15.56 4.62 16.72
C VAL A 95 -15.81 3.54 15.67
N TYR A 96 -17.08 3.24 15.42
CA TYR A 96 -17.48 2.20 14.47
C TYR A 96 -18.21 2.80 13.28
N ASP A 97 -18.08 2.14 12.12
CA ASP A 97 -18.86 2.45 10.93
C ASP A 97 -20.34 2.14 11.19
N PRO A 98 -21.24 3.15 11.15
CA PRO A 98 -22.65 2.95 11.42
C PRO A 98 -23.38 2.09 10.39
N TYR A 99 -22.83 1.95 9.18
CA TYR A 99 -23.43 1.12 8.13
C TYR A 99 -23.17 -0.38 8.35
N ARG A 100 -22.04 -0.71 8.99
CA ARG A 100 -21.63 -2.09 9.27
C ARG A 100 -21.91 -2.51 10.70
N HIS A 101 -21.82 -1.57 11.65
CA HIS A 101 -21.99 -1.81 13.09
C HIS A 101 -23.02 -0.83 13.70
N PRO A 102 -24.31 -0.87 13.31
CA PRO A 102 -25.29 0.14 13.73
C PRO A 102 -25.47 0.24 15.25
N TRP A 103 -25.36 -0.87 15.97
CA TRP A 103 -25.48 -0.88 17.44
C TRP A 103 -24.26 -0.32 18.16
N GLN A 104 -23.03 -0.63 17.67
CA GLN A 104 -21.81 -0.05 18.22
C GLN A 104 -21.69 1.44 17.88
N ALA A 105 -22.23 1.86 16.75
CA ALA A 105 -22.27 3.28 16.34
C ALA A 105 -23.06 4.17 17.31
N LEU A 106 -23.97 3.63 18.12
CA LEU A 106 -24.60 4.38 19.20
C LEU A 106 -23.58 4.86 20.25
N ARG A 107 -22.54 4.06 20.52
CA ARG A 107 -21.42 4.46 21.40
C ARG A 107 -20.56 5.53 20.74
N THR A 108 -20.41 5.49 19.42
CA THR A 108 -19.70 6.51 18.64
C THR A 108 -20.37 7.90 18.77
N ALA A 109 -21.69 7.96 18.96
CA ALA A 109 -22.40 9.23 19.18
C ALA A 109 -22.02 9.92 20.51
N LEU A 110 -21.37 9.22 21.45
CA LEU A 110 -20.97 9.73 22.75
C LEU A 110 -19.51 10.18 22.81
N VAL A 111 -18.74 10.09 21.71
CA VAL A 111 -17.34 10.53 21.73
C VAL A 111 -17.25 12.07 21.80
N PRO A 112 -16.30 12.62 22.59
CA PRO A 112 -16.26 14.06 22.88
C PRO A 112 -15.86 14.92 21.67
N PHE A 113 -15.20 14.32 20.68
CA PHE A 113 -14.66 15.00 19.51
C PHE A 113 -15.59 15.04 18.29
N ALA A 114 -16.76 14.37 18.32
CA ALA A 114 -17.74 14.36 17.24
C ALA A 114 -19.14 14.78 17.74
N GLY A 115 -20.01 15.14 16.82
CA GLY A 115 -21.39 15.51 17.12
C GLY A 115 -22.32 15.34 15.91
N LEU A 116 -23.60 15.70 16.07
CA LEU A 116 -24.64 15.52 15.02
C LEU A 116 -24.25 16.13 13.67
N LYS A 117 -23.63 17.31 13.68
CA LYS A 117 -23.15 17.96 12.46
C LYS A 117 -22.14 17.07 11.70
N ASP A 118 -21.24 16.46 12.45
CA ASP A 118 -20.21 15.57 11.88
C ASP A 118 -20.84 14.29 11.33
N ALA A 119 -21.84 13.74 11.99
CA ALA A 119 -22.58 12.57 11.50
C ALA A 119 -23.24 12.84 10.13
N PHE A 120 -23.88 14.01 9.96
CA PHE A 120 -24.44 14.41 8.66
C PHE A 120 -23.35 14.62 7.60
N ALA A 121 -22.22 15.24 7.95
CA ALA A 121 -21.11 15.45 7.04
C ALA A 121 -20.46 14.12 6.62
N LEU A 122 -20.24 13.18 7.56
CA LEU A 122 -19.74 11.83 7.26
C LEU A 122 -20.69 11.06 6.35
N ARG A 123 -22.01 11.16 6.60
CA ARG A 123 -23.00 10.54 5.71
C ARG A 123 -22.95 11.11 4.30
N ALA A 124 -22.88 12.43 4.16
CA ALA A 124 -22.78 13.09 2.86
C ALA A 124 -21.47 12.72 2.14
N LEU A 125 -20.37 12.64 2.87
CA LEU A 125 -19.06 12.19 2.37
C LEU A 125 -19.12 10.74 1.87
N HIS A 126 -19.71 9.84 2.66
CA HIS A 126 -19.91 8.44 2.27
C HIS A 126 -20.78 8.35 0.99
N GLN A 127 -21.87 9.08 0.92
CA GLN A 127 -22.73 9.12 -0.27
C GLN A 127 -21.98 9.65 -1.50
N HIS A 128 -21.16 10.69 -1.33
CA HIS A 128 -20.33 11.24 -2.41
C HIS A 128 -19.36 10.19 -2.99
N ALA A 129 -18.66 9.47 -2.14
CA ALA A 129 -17.72 8.43 -2.58
C ALA A 129 -18.45 7.22 -3.19
N HIS A 130 -19.57 6.79 -2.61
CA HIS A 130 -20.30 5.59 -3.03
C HIS A 130 -21.06 5.79 -4.34
N ALA A 131 -21.70 6.96 -4.53
CA ALA A 131 -22.55 7.24 -5.70
C ALA A 131 -21.78 7.41 -7.03
N LYS A 132 -20.45 7.62 -6.98
CA LYS A 132 -19.64 7.87 -8.17
C LYS A 132 -18.82 6.65 -8.55
N SER A 133 -18.63 6.42 -9.86
CA SER A 133 -17.64 5.45 -10.34
C SER A 133 -16.23 5.92 -10.03
N ILE A 134 -15.28 4.98 -9.95
CA ILE A 134 -13.85 5.28 -9.72
C ILE A 134 -13.35 6.30 -10.73
N ALA A 135 -13.66 6.11 -12.03
CA ALA A 135 -13.25 7.05 -13.08
C ALA A 135 -13.75 8.48 -12.83
N LYS A 136 -14.99 8.64 -12.33
CA LYS A 136 -15.53 9.96 -11.98
C LYS A 136 -14.85 10.57 -10.76
N LEU A 137 -14.54 9.78 -9.73
CA LEU A 137 -13.80 10.25 -8.55
C LEU A 137 -12.39 10.70 -8.93
N LEU A 138 -11.70 9.92 -9.75
CA LEU A 138 -10.35 10.24 -10.22
C LEU A 138 -10.29 11.41 -11.23
N ALA A 139 -11.44 11.84 -11.78
CA ALA A 139 -11.57 13.00 -12.66
C ALA A 139 -12.05 14.29 -11.94
N GLU A 140 -12.27 14.26 -10.62
CA GLU A 140 -12.68 15.43 -9.86
C GLU A 140 -11.60 16.53 -9.87
N THR A 141 -11.98 17.75 -9.46
CA THR A 141 -11.03 18.85 -9.33
C THR A 141 -9.92 18.49 -8.35
N GLU A 142 -8.68 18.57 -8.79
CA GLU A 142 -7.49 18.24 -8.01
C GLU A 142 -7.23 19.28 -6.93
N MET A 143 -6.95 18.82 -5.72
CA MET A 143 -6.48 19.62 -4.59
C MET A 143 -5.84 18.71 -3.55
N SER A 144 -5.21 19.25 -2.51
CA SER A 144 -4.74 18.42 -1.39
C SER A 144 -5.91 17.83 -0.60
N SER A 145 -5.70 16.67 0.00
CA SER A 145 -6.69 16.03 0.88
C SER A 145 -7.09 16.91 2.06
N ASP A 146 -6.14 17.66 2.65
CA ASP A 146 -6.43 18.63 3.71
C ASP A 146 -7.36 19.76 3.23
N ALA A 147 -7.08 20.37 2.07
CA ALA A 147 -7.94 21.43 1.50
C ALA A 147 -9.33 20.88 1.15
N TRP A 148 -9.41 19.64 0.69
CA TRP A 148 -10.66 18.98 0.37
C TRP A 148 -11.49 18.68 1.61
N LEU A 149 -10.89 18.17 2.70
CA LEU A 149 -11.56 17.92 3.97
C LEU A 149 -12.17 19.19 4.57
N ARG A 150 -11.53 20.33 4.44
CA ARG A 150 -12.07 21.62 4.93
C ARG A 150 -13.40 22.00 4.28
N LYS A 151 -13.70 21.53 3.07
CA LYS A 151 -14.97 21.79 2.39
C LYS A 151 -16.15 21.07 3.02
N TRP A 152 -15.92 19.98 3.78
CA TRP A 152 -16.95 19.18 4.41
C TRP A 152 -17.42 19.73 5.76
N ASN A 153 -16.82 20.83 6.23
CA ASN A 153 -17.25 21.54 7.42
C ASN A 153 -17.31 20.66 8.69
N PHE A 154 -16.43 19.67 8.81
CA PHE A 154 -16.27 18.88 10.03
C PHE A 154 -15.79 19.75 11.19
N ARG A 155 -16.07 19.31 12.42
CA ARG A 155 -15.39 19.86 13.61
C ARG A 155 -13.90 19.57 13.52
N LYS A 156 -13.08 20.54 13.90
CA LYS A 156 -11.63 20.35 13.97
C LYS A 156 -11.26 19.17 14.86
N SER A 157 -11.96 19.00 15.99
CA SER A 157 -11.75 17.88 16.92
C SER A 157 -11.93 16.52 16.24
N LEU A 158 -12.96 16.31 15.41
CA LEU A 158 -13.13 15.05 14.67
C LEU A 158 -12.01 14.84 13.65
N VAL A 159 -11.65 15.89 12.92
CA VAL A 159 -10.57 15.78 11.93
C VAL A 159 -9.27 15.36 12.61
N TYR A 160 -8.89 16.00 13.71
CA TYR A 160 -7.62 15.70 14.37
C TYR A 160 -7.65 14.40 15.19
N ALA A 161 -8.80 14.06 15.81
CA ALA A 161 -8.90 12.85 16.61
C ALA A 161 -9.03 11.56 15.79
N LEU A 162 -9.57 11.63 14.57
CA LEU A 162 -9.91 10.44 13.79
C LEU A 162 -9.43 10.50 12.34
N ILE A 163 -9.91 11.49 11.56
CA ILE A 163 -9.76 11.48 10.09
C ILE A 163 -8.29 11.69 9.71
N LYS A 164 -7.64 12.69 10.27
CA LYS A 164 -6.26 13.03 9.95
C LYS A 164 -5.29 11.91 10.33
N PRO A 165 -5.23 11.37 11.57
CA PRO A 165 -4.29 10.31 11.89
C PRO A 165 -4.55 9.02 11.08
N PHE A 166 -5.81 8.71 10.73
CA PHE A 166 -6.13 7.59 9.87
C PHE A 166 -5.50 7.76 8.47
N PHE A 167 -5.80 8.85 7.78
CA PHE A 167 -5.29 9.09 6.43
C PHE A 167 -3.80 9.46 6.41
N THR A 168 -3.25 10.02 7.48
CA THR A 168 -1.79 10.14 7.67
C THR A 168 -1.12 8.78 7.59
N GLY A 169 -1.66 7.76 8.26
CA GLY A 169 -1.15 6.38 8.18
C GLY A 169 -1.32 5.76 6.80
N VAL A 170 -2.43 6.02 6.12
CA VAL A 170 -2.72 5.48 4.78
C VAL A 170 -1.82 6.08 3.69
N PHE A 171 -1.56 7.39 3.75
CA PHE A 171 -0.74 8.10 2.76
C PHE A 171 0.72 8.24 3.18
N LEU A 172 1.04 7.93 4.42
CA LEU A 172 2.33 8.25 5.05
C LEU A 172 2.68 9.74 4.89
N ASP A 173 1.67 10.59 4.97
CA ASP A 173 1.72 12.02 4.72
C ASP A 173 1.02 12.80 5.84
N HIS A 174 1.83 13.31 6.76
CA HIS A 174 1.36 14.03 7.95
C HIS A 174 0.59 15.32 7.60
N GLU A 175 0.91 15.96 6.47
CA GLU A 175 0.28 17.20 6.04
C GLU A 175 -1.01 16.98 5.24
N LEU A 176 -1.28 15.72 4.83
CA LEU A 176 -2.36 15.37 3.90
C LEU A 176 -2.29 16.19 2.60
N ALA A 177 -1.07 16.45 2.12
CA ALA A 177 -0.81 17.12 0.84
C ALA A 177 -1.12 16.20 -0.36
N THR A 178 -1.24 14.90 -0.12
CA THR A 178 -1.65 13.90 -1.12
C THR A 178 -2.98 14.27 -1.76
N SER A 179 -3.13 13.93 -3.05
CA SER A 179 -4.31 14.21 -3.89
C SER A 179 -5.64 13.85 -3.23
N SER A 180 -6.61 14.76 -3.30
CA SER A 180 -8.00 14.52 -2.86
C SER A 180 -8.71 13.43 -3.67
N ARG A 181 -8.31 13.21 -4.92
CA ARG A 181 -8.81 12.11 -5.75
C ARG A 181 -8.42 10.77 -5.15
N MET A 182 -7.18 10.68 -4.63
CA MET A 182 -6.71 9.48 -3.93
C MET A 182 -7.49 9.26 -2.63
N PHE A 183 -7.76 10.33 -1.89
CA PHE A 183 -8.57 10.29 -0.67
C PHE A 183 -9.97 9.71 -0.95
N THR A 184 -10.68 10.24 -1.94
CA THR A 184 -12.04 9.79 -2.30
C THR A 184 -12.06 8.38 -2.87
N PHE A 185 -11.05 8.00 -3.66
CA PHE A 185 -10.88 6.64 -4.14
C PHE A 185 -10.74 5.65 -2.97
N LEU A 186 -9.84 5.91 -2.03
CA LEU A 186 -9.63 5.01 -0.88
C LEU A 186 -10.84 4.98 0.05
N LEU A 187 -11.50 6.11 0.27
CA LEU A 187 -12.74 6.14 1.03
C LEU A 187 -13.80 5.23 0.42
N LYS A 188 -13.93 5.24 -0.92
CA LYS A 188 -14.80 4.30 -1.64
C LYS A 188 -14.38 2.86 -1.40
N MET A 189 -13.10 2.54 -1.52
CA MET A 189 -12.58 1.18 -1.31
C MET A 189 -12.84 0.68 0.11
N PHE A 190 -12.65 1.51 1.13
CA PHE A 190 -12.99 1.19 2.51
C PHE A 190 -14.50 1.01 2.72
N SER A 191 -15.33 1.77 2.02
CA SER A 191 -16.80 1.67 2.16
C SER A 191 -17.39 0.44 1.47
N GLU A 192 -16.79 -0.02 0.36
CA GLU A 192 -17.29 -1.12 -0.47
C GLU A 192 -16.64 -2.49 -0.15
N GLY A 193 -15.48 -2.48 0.53
CA GLY A 193 -14.75 -3.69 0.89
C GLY A 193 -14.26 -3.67 2.33
N TYR A 194 -13.36 -4.58 2.64
CA TYR A 194 -12.75 -4.75 3.95
C TYR A 194 -11.25 -4.45 3.88
N ALA A 195 -10.71 -3.86 4.95
CA ALA A 195 -9.28 -3.91 5.23
C ALA A 195 -8.96 -5.31 5.77
N SER A 196 -7.97 -5.98 5.19
CA SER A 196 -7.75 -7.41 5.40
C SER A 196 -6.27 -7.73 5.46
N LEU A 197 -5.96 -8.88 6.07
CA LEU A 197 -4.65 -9.51 6.06
C LEU A 197 -4.79 -10.91 5.45
N PRO A 198 -3.93 -11.31 4.49
CA PRO A 198 -3.86 -12.68 4.01
C PRO A 198 -3.37 -13.63 5.11
N GLU A 199 -3.80 -14.88 5.07
CA GLU A 199 -3.49 -15.88 6.09
C GLU A 199 -1.99 -16.10 6.30
N GLN A 200 -1.18 -16.00 5.23
CA GLN A 200 0.27 -16.20 5.23
C GLN A 200 1.09 -14.90 5.14
N GLY A 201 0.49 -13.76 5.50
CA GLY A 201 1.14 -12.45 5.37
C GLY A 201 0.88 -11.79 4.00
N MET A 202 1.21 -10.52 3.91
CA MET A 202 0.96 -9.73 2.69
C MET A 202 1.71 -10.26 1.47
N GLN A 203 2.86 -10.93 1.65
CA GLN A 203 3.65 -11.52 0.57
C GLN A 203 2.91 -12.63 -0.19
N ALA A 204 1.91 -13.27 0.42
CA ALA A 204 1.08 -14.26 -0.27
C ALA A 204 0.38 -13.69 -1.53
N ILE A 205 0.16 -12.38 -1.59
CA ILE A 205 -0.45 -11.70 -2.75
C ILE A 205 0.45 -11.78 -3.98
N PRO A 206 1.69 -11.25 -3.98
CA PRO A 206 2.58 -11.39 -5.13
C PRO A 206 3.00 -12.83 -5.41
N GLU A 207 3.10 -13.69 -4.40
CA GLU A 207 3.38 -15.12 -4.59
C GLU A 207 2.26 -15.82 -5.36
N GLN A 208 0.99 -15.53 -5.05
CA GLN A 208 -0.14 -16.06 -5.81
C GLN A 208 -0.13 -15.61 -7.28
N LEU A 209 0.24 -14.35 -7.55
CA LEU A 209 0.41 -13.89 -8.94
C LEU A 209 1.56 -14.63 -9.63
N ALA A 210 2.70 -14.73 -8.97
CA ALA A 210 3.90 -15.37 -9.51
C ALA A 210 3.71 -16.87 -9.76
N SER A 211 2.89 -17.57 -8.96
CA SER A 211 2.60 -19.00 -9.13
C SER A 211 1.93 -19.36 -10.45
N ARG A 212 1.37 -18.37 -11.16
CA ARG A 212 0.77 -18.53 -12.48
C ARG A 212 1.79 -18.44 -13.62
N LEU A 213 3.01 -17.96 -13.35
CA LEU A 213 4.11 -17.92 -14.32
C LEU A 213 4.79 -19.28 -14.40
N GLN A 214 5.32 -19.61 -15.57
CA GLN A 214 6.16 -20.81 -15.72
C GLN A 214 7.54 -20.58 -15.10
N PRO A 215 8.21 -21.63 -14.59
CA PRO A 215 9.52 -21.48 -13.95
C PRO A 215 10.58 -20.77 -14.81
N GLN A 216 10.52 -20.94 -16.14
CA GLN A 216 11.45 -20.30 -17.08
C GLN A 216 11.12 -18.84 -17.40
N GLU A 217 10.01 -18.32 -16.90
CA GLU A 217 9.56 -16.94 -17.15
C GLU A 217 9.96 -15.98 -16.03
N LEU A 218 10.29 -16.52 -14.82
CA LEU A 218 10.63 -15.72 -13.64
C LEU A 218 12.06 -16.01 -13.18
N HIS A 219 12.89 -14.99 -13.19
CA HIS A 219 14.31 -15.06 -12.83
C HIS A 219 14.57 -14.21 -11.58
N LEU A 220 14.58 -14.85 -10.42
CA LEU A 220 14.96 -14.24 -9.15
C LEU A 220 16.50 -14.11 -9.04
N ASN A 221 16.98 -13.29 -8.09
CA ASN A 221 18.41 -12.99 -7.90
C ASN A 221 19.10 -12.53 -9.20
N THR A 222 18.34 -11.92 -10.11
CA THR A 222 18.80 -11.58 -11.46
C THR A 222 18.54 -10.09 -11.73
N ALA A 223 19.43 -9.24 -11.25
CA ALA A 223 19.33 -7.81 -11.44
C ALA A 223 19.61 -7.41 -12.89
N VAL A 224 18.77 -6.52 -13.44
CA VAL A 224 19.08 -5.81 -14.67
C VAL A 224 19.98 -4.63 -14.35
N THR A 225 21.19 -4.63 -14.91
CA THR A 225 22.21 -3.60 -14.64
C THR A 225 22.22 -2.49 -15.69
N LYS A 226 21.78 -2.78 -16.92
CA LYS A 226 21.77 -1.85 -18.05
C LYS A 226 20.64 -2.15 -19.02
N ILE A 227 20.05 -1.09 -19.58
CA ILE A 227 19.06 -1.15 -20.65
C ILE A 227 19.57 -0.29 -21.82
N GLU A 228 19.70 -0.88 -23.00
CA GLU A 228 20.15 -0.18 -24.21
C GLU A 228 19.24 -0.55 -25.38
N LYS A 229 18.44 0.39 -25.83
CA LYS A 229 17.42 0.15 -26.89
C LYS A 229 16.52 -1.02 -26.49
N ASN A 230 16.60 -2.13 -27.20
CA ASN A 230 15.80 -3.34 -26.99
C ASN A 230 16.59 -4.48 -26.30
N LYS A 231 17.67 -4.16 -25.57
CA LYS A 231 18.55 -5.13 -24.90
C LYS A 231 18.71 -4.83 -23.42
N LEU A 232 18.63 -5.87 -22.62
CA LEU A 232 18.97 -5.87 -21.21
C LEU A 232 20.33 -6.52 -20.98
N THR A 233 21.10 -5.99 -20.05
CA THR A 233 22.29 -6.67 -19.50
C THR A 233 21.98 -7.05 -18.05
N LEU A 234 22.15 -8.32 -17.72
CA LEU A 234 21.90 -8.89 -16.40
C LEU A 234 23.17 -8.82 -15.53
N SER A 235 23.02 -9.00 -14.23
CA SER A 235 24.12 -8.97 -13.26
C SER A 235 25.17 -10.08 -13.48
N ASN A 236 24.78 -11.19 -14.08
CA ASN A 236 25.67 -12.29 -14.47
C ASN A 236 26.38 -12.08 -15.83
N GLY A 237 26.16 -10.92 -16.46
CA GLY A 237 26.72 -10.57 -17.78
C GLY A 237 25.93 -11.07 -19.00
N GLU A 238 24.89 -11.85 -18.79
CA GLU A 238 24.00 -12.28 -19.87
C GLU A 238 23.26 -11.10 -20.50
N ARG A 239 22.93 -11.28 -21.79
CA ARG A 239 22.18 -10.27 -22.57
C ARG A 239 20.91 -10.85 -23.12
N ILE A 240 19.82 -10.16 -22.85
CA ILE A 240 18.47 -10.50 -23.32
C ILE A 240 18.06 -9.46 -24.37
N GLN A 241 17.55 -9.94 -25.49
CA GLN A 241 16.93 -9.09 -26.50
C GLN A 241 15.42 -9.25 -26.46
N ALA A 242 14.66 -8.14 -26.40
CA ALA A 242 13.22 -8.15 -26.38
C ALA A 242 12.64 -7.22 -27.45
N ARG A 243 11.43 -7.52 -27.94
CA ARG A 243 10.70 -6.61 -28.87
C ARG A 243 10.17 -5.39 -28.11
N ALA A 244 9.81 -5.56 -26.84
CA ALA A 244 9.47 -4.48 -25.92
C ALA A 244 10.03 -4.76 -24.51
N ILE A 245 10.26 -3.71 -23.74
CA ILE A 245 10.73 -3.77 -22.35
C ILE A 245 9.76 -3.01 -21.46
N ILE A 246 9.34 -3.63 -20.35
CA ILE A 246 8.60 -2.97 -19.26
C ILE A 246 9.54 -2.78 -18.08
N VAL A 247 9.77 -1.54 -17.66
CA VAL A 247 10.47 -1.23 -16.42
C VAL A 247 9.41 -1.06 -15.34
N ALA A 248 9.27 -2.09 -14.50
CA ALA A 248 8.26 -2.20 -13.45
C ALA A 248 8.88 -2.14 -12.04
N THR A 249 10.02 -1.47 -11.91
CA THR A 249 10.66 -1.15 -10.64
C THR A 249 10.03 0.09 -9.99
N ASP A 250 10.50 0.48 -8.82
CA ASP A 250 10.21 1.81 -8.30
C ASP A 250 10.75 2.92 -9.21
N GLY A 251 10.18 4.14 -9.07
CA GLY A 251 10.51 5.25 -9.97
C GLY A 251 11.98 5.70 -9.90
N THR A 252 12.61 5.61 -8.74
CA THR A 252 14.03 5.98 -8.56
C THR A 252 14.94 4.99 -9.29
N THR A 253 14.68 3.70 -9.16
CA THR A 253 15.40 2.65 -9.89
C THR A 253 15.17 2.75 -11.40
N ALA A 254 13.92 3.02 -11.83
CA ALA A 254 13.59 3.22 -13.24
C ALA A 254 14.36 4.41 -13.82
N ALA A 255 14.38 5.55 -13.12
CA ALA A 255 15.12 6.74 -13.52
C ALA A 255 16.62 6.48 -13.71
N ARG A 256 17.22 5.74 -12.79
CA ARG A 256 18.63 5.33 -12.83
C ARG A 256 18.92 4.39 -14.00
N LEU A 257 18.11 3.34 -14.19
CA LEU A 257 18.29 2.35 -15.26
C LEU A 257 18.18 2.96 -16.65
N LEU A 258 17.28 3.94 -16.82
CA LEU A 258 17.00 4.58 -18.10
C LEU A 258 17.79 5.88 -18.32
N ASN A 259 18.53 6.34 -17.30
CA ASN A 259 19.17 7.66 -17.29
C ASN A 259 18.19 8.81 -17.59
N LEU A 260 17.00 8.74 -16.96
CA LEU A 260 15.91 9.71 -17.10
C LEU A 260 15.50 10.23 -15.71
N PRO A 261 16.24 11.17 -15.12
CA PRO A 261 16.02 11.64 -13.74
C PRO A 261 14.62 12.23 -13.51
N GLN A 262 13.97 12.74 -14.55
CA GLN A 262 12.61 13.30 -14.48
C GLN A 262 11.52 12.24 -14.17
N ILE A 263 11.82 10.94 -14.27
CA ILE A 263 10.89 9.85 -13.93
C ILE A 263 10.84 9.64 -12.41
N ALA A 264 11.94 9.92 -11.71
CA ALA A 264 12.01 9.73 -10.28
C ALA A 264 10.95 10.61 -9.57
N PRO A 265 10.20 10.06 -8.61
CA PRO A 265 9.33 10.86 -7.75
C PRO A 265 10.12 11.97 -7.07
N GLN A 266 9.54 13.17 -6.98
CA GLN A 266 10.19 14.33 -6.34
C GLN A 266 10.50 14.08 -4.86
N ARG A 267 9.64 13.29 -4.20
CA ARG A 267 9.72 12.89 -2.80
C ARG A 267 9.09 11.52 -2.62
N HIS A 268 9.59 10.76 -1.70
CA HIS A 268 8.93 9.57 -1.18
C HIS A 268 8.35 9.85 0.22
N ASN A 269 7.27 9.21 0.54
CA ASN A 269 6.73 9.15 1.88
C ASN A 269 7.27 7.89 2.55
N GLY A 270 7.98 8.08 3.65
CA GLY A 270 8.60 7.00 4.41
C GLY A 270 7.85 6.71 5.70
N THR A 271 8.16 5.57 6.29
CA THR A 271 7.63 5.16 7.60
C THR A 271 8.65 4.31 8.34
N ARG A 272 8.54 4.29 9.67
CA ARG A 272 9.20 3.29 10.50
C ARG A 272 8.14 2.51 11.25
N CYS A 273 8.26 1.19 11.20
CA CYS A 273 7.33 0.26 11.83
C CYS A 273 8.08 -0.58 12.87
N LEU A 274 7.59 -0.55 14.11
CA LEU A 274 8.14 -1.33 15.21
C LEU A 274 7.19 -2.46 15.56
N TYR A 275 7.71 -3.68 15.61
CA TYR A 275 6.97 -4.85 16.01
C TYR A 275 7.35 -5.27 17.44
N PHE A 276 6.32 -5.58 18.22
CA PHE A 276 6.46 -6.10 19.57
C PHE A 276 5.64 -7.38 19.73
N SER A 277 6.05 -8.24 20.65
CA SER A 277 5.23 -9.34 21.14
C SER A 277 4.77 -9.08 22.56
N ALA A 278 3.58 -9.55 22.90
CA ALA A 278 3.04 -9.50 24.25
C ALA A 278 2.21 -10.74 24.55
N GLU A 279 2.20 -11.20 25.84
CA GLU A 279 1.34 -12.31 26.29
C GLU A 279 -0.16 -11.95 26.24
N LYS A 280 -0.48 -10.67 26.32
CA LYS A 280 -1.84 -10.16 26.21
C LYS A 280 -1.87 -8.97 25.29
N PRO A 281 -2.83 -8.91 24.35
CA PRO A 281 -2.98 -7.78 23.46
C PRO A 281 -3.43 -6.54 24.25
N PRO A 282 -2.95 -5.32 23.89
CA PRO A 282 -3.34 -4.09 24.58
C PRO A 282 -4.79 -3.64 24.28
N ILE A 283 -5.42 -4.24 23.31
CA ILE A 283 -6.82 -4.06 22.90
C ILE A 283 -7.47 -5.42 22.66
N GLU A 284 -8.79 -5.49 22.70
CA GLU A 284 -9.54 -6.73 22.50
C GLU A 284 -10.16 -6.85 21.11
N GLN A 285 -10.26 -5.74 20.38
CA GLN A 285 -10.93 -5.68 19.08
C GLN A 285 -9.88 -5.63 17.95
N PRO A 286 -10.16 -6.23 16.78
CA PRO A 286 -9.31 -6.15 15.60
C PRO A 286 -9.46 -4.77 14.92
N LEU A 287 -9.11 -3.70 15.65
CA LEU A 287 -9.22 -2.32 15.23
C LEU A 287 -7.83 -1.65 15.18
N LEU A 288 -7.74 -0.60 14.37
CA LEU A 288 -6.58 0.29 14.37
C LEU A 288 -6.72 1.32 15.49
N VAL A 289 -5.70 1.46 16.34
CA VAL A 289 -5.60 2.53 17.34
C VAL A 289 -4.89 3.72 16.71
N LEU A 290 -5.51 4.89 16.75
CA LEU A 290 -5.04 6.13 16.14
C LEU A 290 -4.57 7.12 17.20
N ASN A 291 -3.51 7.86 16.91
CA ASN A 291 -3.09 8.99 17.72
C ASN A 291 -3.97 10.22 17.50
N GLY A 292 -5.10 10.26 18.17
CA GLY A 292 -6.01 11.41 18.14
C GLY A 292 -5.57 12.60 19.00
N SER A 293 -4.47 12.47 19.77
CA SER A 293 -3.94 13.58 20.55
C SER A 293 -3.20 14.61 19.69
N GLY A 294 -2.70 14.20 18.53
CA GLY A 294 -1.89 15.02 17.64
C GLY A 294 -0.47 15.30 18.15
N ASN A 295 -0.06 14.68 19.25
CA ASN A 295 1.27 14.83 19.87
C ASN A 295 2.04 13.51 19.79
N GLY A 296 3.38 13.61 19.76
CA GLY A 296 4.27 12.44 19.74
C GLY A 296 4.62 11.97 18.32
N ILE A 297 5.26 10.81 18.26
CA ILE A 297 5.81 10.23 17.02
C ILE A 297 5.02 9.03 16.53
N VAL A 298 4.23 8.40 17.40
CA VAL A 298 3.37 7.26 17.03
C VAL A 298 2.15 7.78 16.27
N ASN A 299 1.94 7.30 15.06
CA ASN A 299 0.74 7.59 14.29
C ASN A 299 -0.40 6.62 14.62
N SER A 300 -0.08 5.34 14.65
CA SER A 300 -1.06 4.29 14.88
C SER A 300 -0.44 3.02 15.45
N LEU A 301 -1.30 2.19 16.04
CA LEU A 301 -0.99 0.86 16.52
C LEU A 301 -2.09 -0.10 16.09
N CYS A 302 -1.75 -1.33 15.76
CA CYS A 302 -2.71 -2.43 15.68
C CYS A 302 -2.13 -3.72 16.27
N VAL A 303 -2.99 -4.70 16.44
CA VAL A 303 -2.63 -6.06 16.87
C VAL A 303 -3.00 -7.01 15.72
N PRO A 304 -2.07 -7.25 14.75
CA PRO A 304 -2.36 -8.09 13.58
C PRO A 304 -2.85 -9.50 13.94
N SER A 305 -2.39 -10.08 15.05
CA SER A 305 -2.81 -11.39 15.52
C SER A 305 -4.30 -11.46 15.95
N LEU A 306 -4.91 -10.33 16.36
CA LEU A 306 -6.37 -10.26 16.58
C LEU A 306 -7.18 -10.31 15.28
N VAL A 307 -6.59 -9.90 14.17
CA VAL A 307 -7.21 -9.96 12.84
C VAL A 307 -6.98 -11.33 12.23
N ASN A 308 -5.74 -11.79 12.27
CA ASN A 308 -5.30 -13.05 11.72
C ASN A 308 -4.36 -13.74 12.72
N PRO A 309 -4.82 -14.81 13.40
CA PRO A 309 -4.03 -15.50 14.42
C PRO A 309 -2.65 -15.96 13.95
N ASN A 310 -2.47 -16.25 12.66
CA ASN A 310 -1.17 -16.67 12.13
C ASN A 310 -0.08 -15.61 12.18
N TYR A 311 -0.42 -14.35 12.47
CA TYR A 311 0.57 -13.29 12.70
C TYR A 311 1.20 -13.37 14.08
N GLY A 312 0.52 -13.99 15.04
CA GLY A 312 1.03 -14.27 16.39
C GLY A 312 1.60 -15.68 16.53
N THR A 313 1.86 -16.05 17.76
CA THR A 313 2.16 -17.43 18.18
C THR A 313 1.04 -17.95 19.10
N GLU A 314 1.08 -19.22 19.50
CA GLU A 314 0.09 -19.78 20.45
C GLU A 314 0.07 -19.06 21.81
N GLU A 315 1.19 -18.48 22.21
CA GLU A 315 1.36 -17.87 23.54
C GLU A 315 1.38 -16.33 23.51
N ARG A 316 1.61 -15.72 22.35
CA ARG A 316 1.89 -14.28 22.27
C ARG A 316 1.27 -13.62 21.05
N ASP A 317 0.73 -12.44 21.29
CA ASP A 317 0.18 -11.56 20.26
C ASP A 317 1.25 -10.67 19.64
N LEU A 318 1.04 -10.34 18.36
CA LEU A 318 1.86 -9.38 17.63
C LEU A 318 1.26 -7.98 17.72
N ILE A 319 2.07 -7.01 18.07
CA ILE A 319 1.72 -5.59 18.09
C ILE A 319 2.55 -4.88 17.03
N SER A 320 1.90 -4.13 16.15
CA SER A 320 2.52 -3.29 15.12
C SER A 320 2.32 -1.82 15.45
N VAL A 321 3.39 -1.04 15.50
CA VAL A 321 3.40 0.40 15.80
C VAL A 321 4.00 1.15 14.64
N THR A 322 3.26 2.11 14.08
CA THR A 322 3.68 2.89 12.92
C THR A 322 3.98 4.34 13.29
N THR A 323 5.11 4.85 12.82
CA THR A 323 5.47 6.27 12.89
C THR A 323 5.48 6.88 11.49
N VAL A 324 4.94 8.08 11.32
CA VAL A 324 4.85 8.78 10.03
C VAL A 324 5.52 10.14 10.05
N VAL A 325 5.70 10.73 11.23
CA VAL A 325 6.48 11.99 11.37
C VAL A 325 7.96 11.74 11.10
N PRO A 326 8.72 12.74 10.61
CA PRO A 326 10.15 12.59 10.41
C PRO A 326 10.86 12.18 11.72
N THR A 327 11.44 11.00 11.69
CA THR A 327 12.19 10.41 12.82
C THR A 327 13.63 10.09 12.45
N ASP A 328 14.12 10.65 11.34
CA ASP A 328 15.45 10.37 10.77
C ASP A 328 16.61 10.79 11.69
N HIS A 329 16.33 11.72 12.60
CA HIS A 329 17.28 12.15 13.64
C HIS A 329 17.45 11.14 14.77
N LEU A 330 16.60 10.10 14.85
CA LEU A 330 16.66 9.05 15.85
C LEU A 330 17.22 7.75 15.23
N ASN A 331 18.20 7.16 15.89
CA ASN A 331 18.57 5.77 15.59
C ASN A 331 17.50 4.80 16.11
N ASP A 332 17.61 3.48 15.81
CA ASP A 332 16.59 2.50 16.16
C ASP A 332 16.40 2.36 17.69
N GLU A 333 17.48 2.45 18.48
CA GLU A 333 17.41 2.37 19.94
C GLU A 333 16.70 3.59 20.53
N GLN A 334 17.05 4.79 20.07
CA GLN A 334 16.40 6.04 20.48
C GLN A 334 14.92 6.05 20.11
N LEU A 335 14.58 5.60 18.89
CA LEU A 335 13.21 5.48 18.45
C LEU A 335 12.42 4.52 19.32
N LEU A 336 12.97 3.35 19.64
CA LEU A 336 12.35 2.35 20.51
C LEU A 336 12.04 2.93 21.90
N VAL A 337 12.98 3.70 22.45
CA VAL A 337 12.80 4.35 23.78
C VAL A 337 11.67 5.37 23.72
N GLU A 338 11.66 6.27 22.72
CA GLU A 338 10.63 7.31 22.61
C GLU A 338 9.25 6.70 22.29
N VAL A 339 9.16 5.69 21.43
CA VAL A 339 7.92 4.97 21.16
C VAL A 339 7.38 4.29 22.41
N LYS A 340 8.21 3.55 23.17
CA LYS A 340 7.77 2.92 24.43
C LYS A 340 7.36 3.96 25.48
N LYS A 341 8.01 5.11 25.52
CA LYS A 341 7.66 6.21 26.43
C LYS A 341 6.28 6.78 26.08
N GLU A 342 6.00 7.04 24.79
CA GLU A 342 4.69 7.52 24.32
C GLU A 342 3.60 6.48 24.58
N LEU A 343 3.81 5.23 24.24
CA LEU A 343 2.85 4.15 24.45
C LEU A 343 2.52 3.88 25.92
N ARG A 344 3.39 4.24 26.87
CA ARG A 344 3.07 4.22 28.30
C ARG A 344 1.97 5.21 28.68
N HIS A 345 1.79 6.29 27.96
CA HIS A 345 0.64 7.18 28.15
C HIS A 345 -0.65 6.50 27.69
N TRP A 346 -0.60 5.72 26.61
CA TRP A 346 -1.76 5.03 26.04
C TRP A 346 -2.16 3.79 26.86
N PHE A 347 -1.19 2.91 27.17
CA PHE A 347 -1.41 1.57 27.73
C PHE A 347 -0.78 1.37 29.12
N LYS A 348 -0.32 2.45 29.76
CA LYS A 348 0.17 2.46 31.15
C LYS A 348 1.32 1.43 31.37
N LYS A 349 1.13 0.55 32.38
CA LYS A 349 2.16 -0.41 32.81
C LYS A 349 2.37 -1.58 31.86
N GLU A 350 1.44 -1.84 30.96
CA GLU A 350 1.48 -3.02 30.10
C GLU A 350 2.65 -2.98 29.12
N VAL A 351 3.02 -1.80 28.63
CA VAL A 351 4.11 -1.59 27.66
C VAL A 351 5.47 -2.13 28.16
N ARG A 352 5.67 -2.27 29.47
CA ARG A 352 6.91 -2.84 30.04
C ARG A 352 7.09 -4.33 29.76
N PHE A 353 5.99 -5.04 29.46
CA PHE A 353 5.96 -6.47 29.17
C PHE A 353 5.99 -6.78 27.67
N TRP A 354 6.10 -5.76 26.82
CA TRP A 354 6.22 -5.94 25.40
C TRP A 354 7.67 -6.12 25.01
N ASP A 355 7.97 -7.24 24.37
CA ASP A 355 9.30 -7.53 23.83
C ASP A 355 9.40 -6.99 22.41
N HIS A 356 10.44 -6.21 22.14
CA HIS A 356 10.70 -5.68 20.81
C HIS A 356 11.24 -6.80 19.91
N LEU A 357 10.58 -7.05 18.79
CA LEU A 357 10.98 -8.05 17.81
C LEU A 357 11.86 -7.45 16.70
N ARG A 358 11.37 -6.38 16.07
CA ARG A 358 12.05 -5.76 14.93
C ARG A 358 11.58 -4.34 14.68
N THR A 359 12.46 -3.50 14.16
CA THR A 359 12.15 -2.21 13.55
C THR A 359 12.43 -2.26 12.05
N TYR A 360 11.46 -1.85 11.25
CA TYR A 360 11.64 -1.63 9.82
C TYR A 360 11.68 -0.14 9.54
N THR A 361 12.73 0.30 8.86
CA THR A 361 12.85 1.66 8.31
C THR A 361 12.64 1.59 6.81
N ILE A 362 11.60 2.24 6.31
CA ILE A 362 11.15 2.17 4.92
C ILE A 362 11.08 3.59 4.38
N PRO A 363 12.18 4.13 3.83
CA PRO A 363 12.24 5.52 3.36
C PRO A 363 11.37 5.75 2.12
N ASP A 364 11.26 4.74 1.26
CA ASP A 364 10.57 4.81 -0.03
C ASP A 364 9.30 3.93 -0.01
N ALA A 365 8.47 4.09 1.02
CA ALA A 365 7.26 3.27 1.20
C ALA A 365 6.19 3.58 0.14
N LEU A 366 5.95 4.87 -0.12
CA LEU A 366 5.00 5.34 -1.15
C LEU A 366 5.60 6.52 -1.94
N PRO A 367 5.35 6.62 -3.26
CA PRO A 367 5.65 7.85 -3.98
C PRO A 367 4.73 8.96 -3.48
N PHE A 368 5.28 10.17 -3.26
CA PHE A 368 4.49 11.34 -2.93
C PHE A 368 3.73 11.81 -4.17
N CYS A 369 2.40 11.85 -4.11
CA CYS A 369 1.54 12.20 -5.23
C CYS A 369 0.54 13.30 -4.82
N PRO A 370 0.94 14.58 -4.88
CA PRO A 370 0.04 15.71 -4.62
C PRO A 370 -0.99 15.88 -5.74
N THR A 371 -0.69 15.34 -6.92
CA THR A 371 -1.58 15.27 -8.08
C THR A 371 -1.51 13.87 -8.67
N ILE A 372 -2.64 13.36 -9.13
CA ILE A 372 -2.69 12.08 -9.84
C ILE A 372 -3.28 12.26 -11.24
N ASN A 373 -2.68 11.59 -12.20
CA ASN A 373 -3.16 11.50 -13.57
C ASN A 373 -3.35 10.01 -13.92
N PRO A 374 -4.53 9.46 -13.64
CA PRO A 374 -4.79 8.04 -13.90
C PRO A 374 -4.49 7.68 -15.36
N LEU A 375 -3.79 6.57 -15.54
CA LEU A 375 -3.43 6.09 -16.87
C LEU A 375 -4.69 5.83 -17.71
N GLN A 376 -4.69 6.37 -18.91
CA GLN A 376 -5.65 6.02 -19.97
C GLN A 376 -4.92 5.26 -21.05
N LYS A 377 -5.49 4.14 -21.52
CA LYS A 377 -4.87 3.24 -22.50
C LYS A 377 -4.33 4.00 -23.71
N GLU A 378 -5.08 4.97 -24.22
CA GLU A 378 -4.77 5.77 -25.40
C GLU A 378 -3.58 6.75 -25.20
N GLN A 379 -3.23 7.00 -23.94
CA GLN A 379 -2.15 7.93 -23.55
C GLN A 379 -0.84 7.20 -23.20
N ILE A 380 -0.87 5.86 -23.09
CA ILE A 380 0.33 5.07 -22.80
C ILE A 380 1.24 5.08 -24.01
N LYS A 381 2.43 5.64 -23.83
CA LYS A 381 3.49 5.70 -24.83
C LYS A 381 4.80 5.18 -24.27
N PRO A 382 5.67 4.62 -25.11
CA PRO A 382 7.00 4.28 -24.67
C PRO A 382 7.78 5.55 -24.28
N VAL A 383 8.49 5.51 -23.16
CA VAL A 383 9.36 6.62 -22.69
C VAL A 383 10.66 6.71 -23.49
N LEU A 384 11.09 5.58 -24.03
CA LEU A 384 12.16 5.43 -25.05
C LEU A 384 11.68 4.38 -26.08
N PRO A 385 12.25 4.29 -27.28
CA PRO A 385 11.82 3.34 -28.29
C PRO A 385 11.68 1.91 -27.73
N SER A 386 10.45 1.37 -27.73
CA SER A 386 10.08 0.05 -27.20
C SER A 386 10.27 -0.14 -25.69
N ILE A 387 10.43 0.93 -24.88
CA ILE A 387 10.58 0.86 -23.42
C ILE A 387 9.42 1.59 -22.77
N TYR A 388 8.71 0.89 -21.88
CA TYR A 388 7.53 1.35 -21.17
C TYR A 388 7.76 1.33 -19.66
N LEU A 389 7.03 2.16 -18.92
CA LEU A 389 7.05 2.20 -17.46
C LEU A 389 5.76 1.62 -16.90
N ALA A 390 5.86 0.85 -15.83
CA ALA A 390 4.72 0.39 -15.04
C ALA A 390 5.03 0.53 -13.55
N GLY A 391 4.02 0.88 -12.76
CA GLY A 391 4.15 1.06 -11.32
C GLY A 391 3.12 2.04 -10.78
N ASP A 392 3.02 2.12 -9.48
CA ASP A 392 2.12 3.02 -8.77
C ASP A 392 2.47 4.51 -9.01
N TYR A 393 3.74 4.84 -9.20
CA TYR A 393 4.21 6.19 -9.52
C TYR A 393 3.82 6.67 -10.93
N THR A 394 3.44 5.75 -11.82
CA THR A 394 2.98 6.10 -13.18
C THR A 394 1.46 6.27 -13.26
N ASN A 395 0.73 5.90 -12.21
CA ASN A 395 -0.73 5.92 -12.18
C ASN A 395 -1.21 6.64 -10.90
N TYR A 396 -1.42 5.91 -9.81
CA TYR A 396 -1.73 6.44 -8.49
C TYR A 396 -1.19 5.52 -7.37
N PRO A 397 -0.76 6.08 -6.22
CA PRO A 397 0.00 5.36 -5.21
C PRO A 397 -0.86 4.36 -4.43
N SER A 398 -1.06 3.17 -4.99
CA SER A 398 -1.73 2.05 -4.35
C SER A 398 -1.37 0.74 -5.03
N MET A 399 -1.61 -0.38 -4.34
CA MET A 399 -1.52 -1.72 -4.94
C MET A 399 -2.41 -1.82 -6.19
N ASN A 400 -3.64 -1.30 -6.12
CA ASN A 400 -4.56 -1.28 -7.26
C ASN A 400 -3.98 -0.50 -8.45
N GLY A 401 -3.44 0.69 -8.20
CA GLY A 401 -2.83 1.53 -9.24
C GLY A 401 -1.61 0.87 -9.87
N ALA A 402 -0.81 0.15 -9.07
CA ALA A 402 0.33 -0.62 -9.56
C ALA A 402 -0.11 -1.78 -10.48
N MET A 403 -1.09 -2.59 -10.03
CA MET A 403 -1.65 -3.69 -10.83
C MET A 403 -2.27 -3.19 -12.14
N GLU A 404 -3.08 -2.13 -12.07
CA GLU A 404 -3.71 -1.49 -13.23
C GLU A 404 -2.68 -0.97 -14.22
N SER A 405 -1.64 -0.29 -13.74
CA SER A 405 -0.55 0.20 -14.56
C SER A 405 0.12 -0.94 -15.35
N GLY A 406 0.45 -2.05 -14.67
CA GLY A 406 1.04 -3.23 -15.31
C GLY A 406 0.15 -3.78 -16.42
N ARG A 407 -1.13 -3.99 -16.13
CA ARG A 407 -2.12 -4.50 -17.08
C ARG A 407 -2.29 -3.59 -18.30
N LEU A 408 -2.49 -2.30 -18.08
CA LEU A 408 -2.73 -1.34 -19.17
C LEU A 408 -1.51 -1.22 -20.10
N VAL A 409 -0.30 -1.17 -19.54
CA VAL A 409 0.95 -1.14 -20.30
C VAL A 409 1.10 -2.41 -21.14
N ALA A 410 0.86 -3.58 -20.55
CA ALA A 410 0.91 -4.87 -21.24
C ALA A 410 -0.08 -4.94 -22.39
N THR A 411 -1.33 -4.51 -22.18
CA THR A 411 -2.36 -4.46 -23.23
C THR A 411 -1.94 -3.53 -24.39
N THR A 412 -1.33 -2.38 -24.07
CA THR A 412 -0.84 -1.45 -25.11
C THR A 412 0.30 -2.07 -25.92
N ILE A 413 1.25 -2.74 -25.26
CA ILE A 413 2.35 -3.42 -25.94
C ILE A 413 1.84 -4.53 -26.86
N ALA A 414 0.89 -5.34 -26.40
CA ALA A 414 0.31 -6.41 -27.22
C ALA A 414 -0.32 -5.84 -28.50
N TRP A 415 -1.07 -4.75 -28.39
CA TRP A 415 -1.61 -4.03 -29.54
C TRP A 415 -0.52 -3.51 -30.50
N ASP A 416 0.49 -2.84 -29.98
CA ASP A 416 1.61 -2.29 -30.76
C ASP A 416 2.41 -3.37 -31.51
N LEU A 417 2.58 -4.53 -30.87
CA LEU A 417 3.30 -5.66 -31.45
C LEU A 417 2.47 -6.39 -32.50
N ALA A 418 1.14 -6.45 -32.38
CA ALA A 418 0.23 -6.99 -33.37
C ALA A 418 0.24 -6.13 -34.64
N LEU A 419 0.09 -4.81 -34.51
CA LEU A 419 0.12 -3.87 -35.67
C LEU A 419 1.44 -3.91 -36.46
N LYS A 420 2.56 -4.34 -35.84
CA LYS A 420 3.85 -4.51 -36.50
C LYS A 420 4.01 -5.86 -37.20
N ARG A 421 3.15 -6.86 -36.91
CA ARG A 421 3.15 -8.14 -37.59
C ARG A 421 2.45 -8.04 -38.97
N ASP A 422 1.50 -7.10 -39.10
CA ASP A 422 0.66 -6.94 -40.29
C ASP A 422 1.28 -5.96 -41.33
N LYS A 423 2.47 -5.44 -41.05
CA LYS A 423 3.29 -4.60 -41.95
C LYS A 423 4.58 -5.33 -42.35
#